data_0db7ac3f53a9c62311018ac6dcd485fd
#
_entry.id   0db7ac3f53a9c62311018ac6dcd485fd
#
_cell.length_a   1.000
_cell.length_b   1.000
_cell.length_c   1.000
_cell.angle_alpha   90.00
_cell.angle_beta   90.00
_cell.angle_gamma   90.00
#
_symmetry.space_group_name_H-M   'P 1'
#
loop_
_entity.id
_entity.type
_entity.pdbx_description
1 polymer ?
#
loop_
_entity_poly.entity_id
_entity_poly.type
_entity_poly.pdbx_seq_one_letter_code
_entity_poly.pdbx_strand_id
1 'polypeptide(L)'
;MAIIEYFFNPWSGNGHKPFIYDHNDMDSTQDFTQQFVSKLLRTHKGQCRSLPYYYKILSEAIGAEAYIAYAPIHTFIRYPNADNLFPEDWVNVELTTHQYTPEFYYVDKFEINEKALHNKVYLHPLTDRETVAAQLSDLAFAYTVKYGVYDDFTRVCSSKSFEYYPRHYNTLITMGKSLDIAIGRYLESTGGKVDEYVLSLEKKSKELYEQLLAMGWEQLGEEYFERLDRKNEEAKKILEETGGIKL
;
A
#
# COMPACT_ATOMS: atom_id res chain seq x y z
N MET A 1 0.01 23.20 1.53
CA MET A 1 -1.36 23.75 1.48
C MET A 1 -2.01 23.67 0.10
N ALA A 2 -1.41 24.15 -0.98
CA ALA A 2 -2.07 24.18 -2.32
C ALA A 2 -2.61 22.81 -2.81
N ILE A 3 -1.87 21.70 -2.61
CA ILE A 3 -2.34 20.37 -3.02
C ILE A 3 -3.54 19.93 -2.16
N ILE A 4 -3.53 20.20 -0.86
CA ILE A 4 -4.64 19.90 0.05
C ILE A 4 -5.90 20.63 -0.38
N GLU A 5 -5.80 21.93 -0.68
CA GLU A 5 -6.91 22.72 -1.20
C GLU A 5 -7.45 22.14 -2.52
N TYR A 6 -6.54 21.76 -3.43
CA TYR A 6 -6.91 21.12 -4.69
C TYR A 6 -7.65 19.80 -4.49
N PHE A 7 -7.23 19.00 -3.50
CA PHE A 7 -7.86 17.71 -3.22
C PHE A 7 -9.25 17.84 -2.60
N PHE A 8 -9.39 18.68 -1.57
CA PHE A 8 -10.53 18.55 -0.67
C PHE A 8 -11.54 19.69 -0.76
N ASN A 9 -11.16 20.82 -1.35
CA ASN A 9 -12.06 21.95 -1.49
C ASN A 9 -12.58 22.12 -2.92
N PRO A 10 -13.89 22.36 -3.11
CA PRO A 10 -14.44 22.63 -4.43
C PRO A 10 -14.01 24.03 -4.91
N TRP A 11 -13.25 24.08 -6.00
CA TRP A 11 -12.79 25.34 -6.61
C TRP A 11 -12.61 25.17 -8.12
N SER A 12 -12.35 26.24 -8.86
CA SER A 12 -12.26 26.22 -10.32
C SER A 12 -11.17 25.28 -10.88
N GLY A 13 -10.04 25.14 -10.15
CA GLY A 13 -8.91 24.30 -10.59
C GLY A 13 -9.19 22.81 -10.59
N ASN A 14 -10.16 22.34 -9.78
CA ASN A 14 -10.60 20.93 -9.79
C ASN A 14 -12.03 20.76 -10.35
N GLY A 15 -12.53 21.76 -11.10
CA GLY A 15 -13.88 21.74 -11.67
C GLY A 15 -14.98 21.72 -10.61
N HIS A 16 -14.73 22.28 -9.43
CA HIS A 16 -15.61 22.28 -8.25
C HIS A 16 -15.98 20.87 -7.75
N LYS A 17 -15.12 19.88 -8.03
CA LYS A 17 -15.30 18.48 -7.62
C LYS A 17 -14.07 18.02 -6.82
N PRO A 18 -14.12 18.05 -5.51
CA PRO A 18 -13.05 17.52 -4.67
C PRO A 18 -12.86 16.01 -4.87
N PHE A 19 -11.66 15.54 -4.56
CA PHE A 19 -11.38 14.10 -4.50
C PHE A 19 -11.83 13.56 -3.15
N ILE A 20 -12.47 12.41 -3.14
CA ILE A 20 -13.00 11.79 -1.93
C ILE A 20 -12.61 10.33 -1.85
N TYR A 21 -12.60 9.79 -0.63
CA TYR A 21 -12.45 8.36 -0.40
C TYR A 21 -13.73 7.62 -0.82
N ASP A 22 -13.56 6.50 -1.54
CA ASP A 22 -14.69 5.65 -1.96
C ASP A 22 -14.98 4.57 -0.91
N HIS A 23 -16.04 4.77 -0.17
CA HIS A 23 -16.48 3.85 0.89
C HIS A 23 -17.25 2.63 0.37
N ASN A 24 -17.59 2.57 -0.93
CA ASN A 24 -18.44 1.50 -1.44
C ASN A 24 -17.73 0.14 -1.60
N ASP A 25 -16.40 0.16 -1.79
CA ASP A 25 -15.57 -1.02 -2.01
C ASP A 25 -14.20 -0.78 -1.37
N MET A 26 -14.19 -0.61 -0.05
CA MET A 26 -13.02 -0.17 0.72
C MET A 26 -11.81 -1.11 0.59
N ASP A 27 -12.05 -2.41 0.45
CA ASP A 27 -11.03 -3.43 0.25
C ASP A 27 -10.70 -3.70 -1.22
N SER A 28 -11.39 -3.00 -2.16
CA SER A 28 -11.23 -3.14 -3.61
C SER A 28 -11.38 -4.59 -4.11
N THR A 29 -12.24 -5.38 -3.46
CA THR A 29 -12.50 -6.76 -3.86
C THR A 29 -13.39 -6.86 -5.08
N GLN A 30 -14.26 -5.86 -5.31
CA GLN A 30 -15.15 -5.82 -6.47
C GLN A 30 -14.47 -5.18 -7.68
N ASP A 31 -13.72 -4.08 -7.46
CA ASP A 31 -13.04 -3.37 -8.53
C ASP A 31 -11.67 -2.84 -8.08
N PHE A 32 -10.64 -3.65 -8.26
CA PHE A 32 -9.27 -3.27 -7.91
C PHE A 32 -8.77 -2.01 -8.66
N THR A 33 -9.41 -1.59 -9.75
CA THR A 33 -9.01 -0.36 -10.47
C THR A 33 -9.16 0.90 -9.63
N GLN A 34 -9.90 0.86 -8.53
CA GLN A 34 -10.02 1.94 -7.54
C GLN A 34 -8.66 2.31 -6.90
N GLN A 35 -7.71 1.39 -6.93
CA GLN A 35 -6.34 1.62 -6.43
C GLN A 35 -5.47 2.41 -7.44
N PHE A 36 -5.96 2.67 -8.66
CA PHE A 36 -5.20 3.37 -9.70
C PHE A 36 -5.63 4.83 -9.88
N VAL A 37 -4.63 5.69 -10.06
CA VAL A 37 -4.82 7.14 -10.32
C VAL A 37 -5.70 7.40 -11.54
N SER A 38 -5.63 6.57 -12.58
CA SER A 38 -6.45 6.71 -13.79
C SER A 38 -7.96 6.64 -13.52
N LYS A 39 -8.40 5.84 -12.56
CA LYS A 39 -9.81 5.83 -12.12
C LYS A 39 -10.12 7.02 -11.24
N LEU A 40 -9.25 7.34 -10.30
CA LEU A 40 -9.40 8.53 -9.43
C LEU A 40 -9.65 9.79 -10.25
N LEU A 41 -8.85 10.03 -11.30
CA LEU A 41 -8.99 11.20 -12.17
C LEU A 41 -10.33 11.25 -12.93
N ARG A 42 -10.90 10.11 -13.29
CA ARG A 42 -12.20 10.06 -13.98
C ARG A 42 -13.39 10.23 -13.06
N THR A 43 -13.28 9.70 -11.84
CA THR A 43 -14.43 9.59 -10.93
C THR A 43 -14.38 10.57 -9.77
N HIS A 44 -13.22 11.17 -9.48
CA HIS A 44 -12.89 11.92 -8.28
C HIS A 44 -13.06 11.09 -6.99
N LYS A 45 -13.15 9.76 -7.12
CA LYS A 45 -13.24 8.81 -6.01
C LYS A 45 -12.07 7.85 -6.06
N GLY A 46 -11.43 7.62 -4.94
CA GLY A 46 -10.25 6.76 -4.84
C GLY A 46 -10.11 6.08 -3.49
N GLN A 47 -9.05 5.30 -3.39
CA GLN A 47 -8.71 4.49 -2.23
C GLN A 47 -7.40 4.96 -1.59
N CYS A 48 -6.99 4.29 -0.50
CA CYS A 48 -5.78 4.61 0.24
C CYS A 48 -4.48 4.54 -0.60
N ARG A 49 -4.48 3.97 -1.82
CA ARG A 49 -3.36 4.01 -2.76
C ARG A 49 -3.49 5.11 -3.80
N SER A 50 -4.62 5.17 -4.51
CA SER A 50 -4.78 6.14 -5.61
C SER A 50 -4.71 7.59 -5.16
N LEU A 51 -5.22 7.92 -3.98
CA LEU A 51 -5.13 9.27 -3.41
C LEU A 51 -3.68 9.69 -3.14
N PRO A 52 -2.86 8.93 -2.36
CA PRO A 52 -1.47 9.27 -2.14
C PRO A 52 -0.61 9.29 -3.40
N TYR A 53 -0.80 8.36 -4.33
CA TYR A 53 -0.06 8.38 -5.58
C TYR A 53 -0.36 9.62 -6.43
N TYR A 54 -1.61 10.06 -6.46
CA TYR A 54 -1.94 11.30 -7.16
C TYR A 54 -1.39 12.53 -6.45
N TYR A 55 -1.43 12.56 -5.12
CA TYR A 55 -0.77 13.60 -4.32
C TYR A 55 0.73 13.68 -4.63
N LYS A 56 1.42 12.54 -4.68
CA LYS A 56 2.85 12.46 -5.04
C LYS A 56 3.11 13.03 -6.44
N ILE A 57 2.32 12.67 -7.45
CA ILE A 57 2.42 13.22 -8.82
C ILE A 57 2.29 14.75 -8.83
N LEU A 58 1.32 15.29 -8.10
CA LEU A 58 1.12 16.72 -8.02
C LEU A 58 2.26 17.42 -7.28
N SER A 59 2.78 16.83 -6.20
CA SER A 59 3.91 17.40 -5.47
C SER A 59 5.16 17.48 -6.33
N GLU A 60 5.47 16.45 -7.11
CA GLU A 60 6.56 16.48 -8.09
C GLU A 60 6.37 17.57 -9.15
N ALA A 61 5.14 17.69 -9.68
CA ALA A 61 4.84 18.69 -10.71
C ALA A 61 5.07 20.14 -10.25
N ILE A 62 4.94 20.41 -8.96
CA ILE A 62 5.19 21.76 -8.38
C ILE A 62 6.53 21.87 -7.67
N GLY A 63 7.39 20.83 -7.73
CA GLY A 63 8.68 20.80 -7.07
C GLY A 63 8.60 20.72 -5.53
N ALA A 64 7.49 20.23 -4.99
CA ALA A 64 7.32 20.01 -3.55
C ALA A 64 7.79 18.61 -3.15
N GLU A 65 8.41 18.51 -1.98
CA GLU A 65 8.90 17.25 -1.42
C GLU A 65 7.74 16.50 -0.76
N ALA A 66 7.47 15.27 -1.22
CA ALA A 66 6.51 14.36 -0.62
C ALA A 66 6.87 12.90 -0.97
N TYR A 67 6.60 11.99 -0.07
CA TYR A 67 6.96 10.58 -0.19
C TYR A 67 5.74 9.69 0.08
N ILE A 68 5.64 8.60 -0.66
CA ILE A 68 4.74 7.49 -0.33
C ILE A 68 5.32 6.75 0.88
N ALA A 69 4.47 6.35 1.80
CA ALA A 69 4.80 5.44 2.88
C ALA A 69 3.70 4.41 3.08
N TYR A 70 4.07 3.25 3.61
CA TYR A 70 3.15 2.15 3.89
C TYR A 70 2.98 1.92 5.39
N ALA A 71 1.77 1.53 5.76
CA ALA A 71 1.45 0.77 6.96
C ALA A 71 0.84 -0.57 6.54
N PRO A 72 0.62 -1.55 7.43
CA PRO A 72 -0.13 -2.75 7.08
C PRO A 72 -1.44 -2.40 6.36
N ILE A 73 -1.65 -2.95 5.16
CA ILE A 73 -2.83 -2.72 4.30
C ILE A 73 -3.17 -1.25 3.98
N HIS A 74 -2.28 -0.31 4.27
CA HIS A 74 -2.54 1.12 4.12
C HIS A 74 -1.39 1.87 3.44
N THR A 75 -1.71 2.98 2.78
CA THR A 75 -0.76 3.86 2.09
C THR A 75 -1.11 5.31 2.39
N PHE A 76 -0.11 6.12 2.69
CA PHE A 76 -0.28 7.53 3.01
C PHE A 76 0.88 8.36 2.48
N ILE A 77 0.80 9.69 2.60
CA ILE A 77 1.86 10.63 2.25
C ILE A 77 2.59 11.07 3.50
N ARG A 78 3.90 11.23 3.36
CA ARG A 78 4.71 11.94 4.36
C ARG A 78 5.71 12.88 3.71
N TYR A 79 6.08 13.94 4.42
CA TYR A 79 7.11 14.90 4.03
C TYR A 79 7.91 15.36 5.25
N PRO A 80 9.16 15.84 5.08
CA PRO A 80 9.97 16.33 6.19
C PRO A 80 9.30 17.50 6.90
N ASN A 81 9.32 17.51 8.23
CA ASN A 81 8.76 18.58 9.05
C ASN A 81 9.74 19.76 9.15
N ALA A 82 10.09 20.36 8.02
CA ALA A 82 11.08 21.44 7.95
C ALA A 82 10.68 22.69 8.75
N ASP A 83 9.38 22.94 8.90
CA ASP A 83 8.83 24.09 9.60
C ASP A 83 8.58 23.82 11.10
N ASN A 84 8.93 22.66 11.61
CA ASN A 84 8.70 22.22 13.00
C ASN A 84 7.24 22.40 13.46
N LEU A 85 6.28 22.11 12.58
CA LEU A 85 4.85 22.20 12.87
C LEU A 85 4.37 21.13 13.86
N PHE A 86 5.10 20.02 13.96
CA PHE A 86 4.81 18.88 14.80
C PHE A 86 6.06 18.48 15.60
N PRO A 87 5.94 17.68 16.67
CA PRO A 87 7.07 17.17 17.43
C PRO A 87 7.96 16.19 16.65
N GLU A 88 7.39 15.50 15.65
CA GLU A 88 8.08 14.48 14.87
C GLU A 88 8.85 15.09 13.69
N ASP A 89 9.87 14.37 13.21
CA ASP A 89 10.67 14.75 12.03
C ASP A 89 9.87 14.72 10.73
N TRP A 90 8.74 14.02 10.72
CA TRP A 90 7.88 13.82 9.57
C TRP A 90 6.44 14.25 9.83
N VAL A 91 5.87 14.92 8.84
CA VAL A 91 4.44 15.20 8.76
C VAL A 91 3.78 14.12 7.92
N ASN A 92 2.81 13.41 8.48
CA ASN A 92 2.05 12.41 7.75
C ASN A 92 0.68 12.98 7.38
N VAL A 93 0.28 12.78 6.13
CA VAL A 93 -0.99 13.24 5.57
C VAL A 93 -1.88 12.04 5.28
N GLU A 94 -2.96 11.95 6.05
CA GLU A 94 -3.99 10.92 5.88
C GLU A 94 -5.09 11.44 4.95
N LEU A 95 -4.98 11.02 3.67
CA LEU A 95 -5.89 11.51 2.62
C LEU A 95 -7.27 10.85 2.65
N THR A 96 -7.43 9.75 3.38
CA THR A 96 -8.74 9.07 3.49
C THR A 96 -9.66 9.74 4.51
N THR A 97 -9.08 10.44 5.49
CA THR A 97 -9.81 11.16 6.55
C THR A 97 -9.53 12.67 6.55
N HIS A 98 -8.71 13.17 5.61
CA HIS A 98 -8.35 14.58 5.49
C HIS A 98 -7.68 15.14 6.75
N GLN A 99 -6.63 14.45 7.23
CA GLN A 99 -5.99 14.82 8.50
C GLN A 99 -4.47 14.75 8.44
N TYR A 100 -3.83 15.58 9.28
CA TYR A 100 -2.46 15.34 9.69
C TYR A 100 -2.46 14.31 10.82
N THR A 101 -1.58 13.31 10.71
CA THR A 101 -1.60 12.17 11.63
C THR A 101 -0.20 11.93 12.18
N PRO A 102 -0.02 11.88 13.51
CA PRO A 102 1.27 11.58 14.10
C PRO A 102 1.69 10.14 13.82
N GLU A 103 3.01 9.87 13.82
CA GLU A 103 3.56 8.55 13.50
C GLU A 103 3.07 7.45 14.44
N PHE A 104 2.98 7.75 15.74
CA PHE A 104 2.49 6.80 16.75
C PHE A 104 1.08 6.28 16.45
N TYR A 105 0.24 7.09 15.80
CA TYR A 105 -1.11 6.66 15.41
C TYR A 105 -1.08 5.48 14.44
N TYR A 106 -0.18 5.50 13.44
CA TYR A 106 -0.03 4.37 12.52
C TYR A 106 0.54 3.15 13.22
N VAL A 107 1.51 3.35 14.11
CA VAL A 107 2.11 2.26 14.89
C VAL A 107 1.05 1.57 15.74
N ASP A 108 0.25 2.33 16.49
CA ASP A 108 -0.80 1.78 17.35
C ASP A 108 -1.96 1.20 16.53
N LYS A 109 -2.49 1.97 15.58
CA LYS A 109 -3.66 1.56 14.78
C LYS A 109 -3.41 0.25 14.05
N PHE A 110 -2.26 0.14 13.38
CA PHE A 110 -1.92 -1.00 12.55
C PHE A 110 -1.05 -2.04 13.24
N GLU A 111 -0.84 -1.91 14.56
CA GLU A 111 -0.09 -2.86 15.38
C GLU A 111 1.30 -3.16 14.80
N ILE A 112 2.02 -2.10 14.35
CA ILE A 112 3.31 -2.26 13.69
C ILE A 112 4.38 -2.63 14.72
N ASN A 113 5.01 -3.79 14.55
CA ASN A 113 6.06 -4.23 15.45
C ASN A 113 7.40 -3.50 15.21
N GLU A 114 8.23 -3.41 16.25
CA GLU A 114 9.52 -2.72 16.23
C GLU A 114 10.47 -3.26 15.15
N LYS A 115 10.44 -4.56 14.87
CA LYS A 115 11.28 -5.21 13.87
C LYS A 115 10.95 -4.71 12.46
N ALA A 116 9.66 -4.56 12.14
CA ALA A 116 9.19 -4.03 10.86
C ALA A 116 9.57 -2.55 10.69
N LEU A 117 9.50 -1.75 11.76
CA LEU A 117 9.96 -0.36 11.77
C LEU A 117 11.48 -0.27 11.55
N HIS A 118 12.26 -1.03 12.33
CA HIS A 118 13.72 -1.05 12.22
C HIS A 118 14.20 -1.45 10.81
N ASN A 119 13.54 -2.43 10.21
CA ASN A 119 13.83 -2.91 8.85
C ASN A 119 13.20 -2.06 7.75
N LYS A 120 12.52 -0.97 8.10
CA LYS A 120 11.90 -0.04 7.15
C LYS A 120 10.88 -0.71 6.21
N VAL A 121 10.15 -1.69 6.71
CA VAL A 121 9.02 -2.32 5.99
C VAL A 121 7.85 -1.36 5.94
N TYR A 122 7.60 -0.67 7.05
CA TYR A 122 6.56 0.33 7.20
C TYR A 122 7.14 1.68 7.61
N LEU A 123 6.35 2.72 7.42
CA LEU A 123 6.65 4.13 7.72
C LEU A 123 7.94 4.67 7.06
N HIS A 124 8.53 3.91 6.13
CA HIS A 124 9.66 4.35 5.34
C HIS A 124 9.21 5.30 4.22
N PRO A 125 9.81 6.50 4.10
CA PRO A 125 9.57 7.38 2.95
C PRO A 125 10.20 6.77 1.70
N LEU A 126 9.37 6.32 0.75
CA LEU A 126 9.86 5.67 -0.46
C LEU A 126 10.55 6.66 -1.37
N THR A 127 11.73 6.31 -1.87
CA THR A 127 12.35 7.01 -3.00
C THR A 127 11.47 6.87 -4.26
N ASP A 128 11.67 7.74 -5.25
CA ASP A 128 10.91 7.67 -6.51
C ASP A 128 11.07 6.31 -7.19
N ARG A 129 12.28 5.73 -7.11
CA ARG A 129 12.57 4.40 -7.66
C ARG A 129 11.82 3.28 -6.92
N GLU A 130 11.77 3.32 -5.59
CA GLU A 130 10.99 2.39 -4.78
C GLU A 130 9.49 2.58 -5.01
N THR A 131 9.03 3.82 -5.19
CA THR A 131 7.63 4.14 -5.52
C THR A 131 7.20 3.49 -6.84
N VAL A 132 8.01 3.63 -7.90
CA VAL A 132 7.72 2.98 -9.19
C VAL A 132 7.78 1.46 -9.08
N ALA A 133 8.75 0.92 -8.34
CA ALA A 133 8.86 -0.53 -8.10
C ALA A 133 7.63 -1.09 -7.37
N ALA A 134 7.12 -0.37 -6.36
CA ALA A 134 5.90 -0.74 -5.66
C ALA A 134 4.67 -0.73 -6.59
N GLN A 135 4.56 0.25 -7.49
CA GLN A 135 3.48 0.28 -8.50
C GLN A 135 3.56 -0.89 -9.47
N LEU A 136 4.76 -1.38 -9.84
CA LEU A 136 4.90 -2.61 -10.64
C LEU A 136 4.35 -3.84 -9.89
N SER A 137 4.59 -3.93 -8.59
CA SER A 137 4.00 -4.98 -7.77
C SER A 137 2.47 -4.87 -7.71
N ASP A 138 1.94 -3.67 -7.51
CA ASP A 138 0.49 -3.42 -7.51
C ASP A 138 -0.14 -3.78 -8.85
N LEU A 139 0.54 -3.48 -9.96
CA LEU A 139 0.09 -3.85 -11.30
C LEU A 139 0.06 -5.37 -11.51
N ALA A 140 1.11 -6.09 -11.05
CA ALA A 140 1.16 -7.55 -11.08
C ALA A 140 0.02 -8.16 -10.26
N PHE A 141 -0.24 -7.64 -9.08
CA PHE A 141 -1.33 -8.09 -8.23
C PHE A 141 -2.71 -7.83 -8.86
N ALA A 142 -2.94 -6.62 -9.36
CA ALA A 142 -4.18 -6.25 -10.05
C ALA A 142 -4.46 -7.13 -11.27
N TYR A 143 -3.42 -7.41 -12.05
CA TYR A 143 -3.50 -8.31 -13.19
C TYR A 143 -3.94 -9.72 -12.78
N THR A 144 -3.32 -10.24 -11.72
CA THR A 144 -3.65 -11.53 -11.15
C THR A 144 -5.10 -11.59 -10.64
N VAL A 145 -5.54 -10.57 -9.90
CA VAL A 145 -6.93 -10.47 -9.42
C VAL A 145 -7.91 -10.46 -10.59
N LYS A 146 -7.61 -9.67 -11.63
CA LYS A 146 -8.50 -9.52 -12.78
C LYS A 146 -8.62 -10.76 -13.66
N TYR A 147 -7.51 -11.46 -13.90
CA TYR A 147 -7.46 -12.55 -14.86
C TYR A 147 -7.34 -13.94 -14.24
N GLY A 148 -7.15 -14.03 -12.92
CA GLY A 148 -6.99 -15.30 -12.21
C GLY A 148 -5.72 -16.07 -12.59
N VAL A 149 -4.68 -15.38 -13.10
CA VAL A 149 -3.47 -16.00 -13.62
C VAL A 149 -2.19 -15.45 -13.02
N TYR A 150 -1.21 -16.31 -12.89
CA TYR A 150 0.19 -15.96 -12.63
C TYR A 150 1.01 -16.44 -13.80
N ASP A 151 1.41 -15.53 -14.66
CA ASP A 151 2.13 -15.82 -15.90
C ASP A 151 3.43 -14.99 -16.00
N ASP A 152 4.02 -14.96 -17.21
CA ASP A 152 5.24 -14.22 -17.45
C ASP A 152 5.10 -12.72 -17.17
N PHE A 153 3.93 -12.14 -17.36
CA PHE A 153 3.71 -10.74 -17.03
C PHE A 153 3.86 -10.49 -15.53
N THR A 154 3.15 -11.29 -14.71
CA THR A 154 3.27 -11.22 -13.24
C THR A 154 4.72 -11.43 -12.79
N ARG A 155 5.41 -12.42 -13.37
CA ARG A 155 6.81 -12.74 -13.05
C ARG A 155 7.75 -11.58 -13.39
N VAL A 156 7.61 -10.98 -14.57
CA VAL A 156 8.47 -9.85 -15.00
C VAL A 156 8.24 -8.63 -14.12
N CYS A 157 7.00 -8.27 -13.86
CA CYS A 157 6.66 -7.12 -12.98
C CYS A 157 7.21 -7.33 -11.56
N SER A 158 6.99 -8.51 -10.97
CA SER A 158 7.47 -8.82 -9.63
C SER A 158 9.00 -8.87 -9.55
N SER A 159 9.68 -9.44 -10.55
CA SER A 159 11.14 -9.48 -10.60
C SER A 159 11.74 -8.08 -10.70
N LYS A 160 11.14 -7.19 -11.52
CA LYS A 160 11.57 -5.80 -11.61
C LYS A 160 11.27 -5.01 -10.34
N SER A 161 10.13 -5.23 -9.72
CA SER A 161 9.82 -4.64 -8.42
C SER A 161 10.84 -5.06 -7.37
N PHE A 162 11.18 -6.36 -7.29
CA PHE A 162 12.17 -6.88 -6.35
C PHE A 162 13.59 -6.33 -6.58
N GLU A 163 13.99 -6.14 -7.84
CA GLU A 163 15.29 -5.55 -8.20
C GLU A 163 15.49 -4.16 -7.60
N TYR A 164 14.45 -3.33 -7.60
CA TYR A 164 14.53 -1.93 -7.17
C TYR A 164 13.98 -1.65 -5.77
N TYR A 165 13.15 -2.58 -5.23
CA TYR A 165 12.61 -2.49 -3.87
C TYR A 165 12.53 -3.88 -3.22
N PRO A 166 13.68 -4.49 -2.86
CA PRO A 166 13.75 -5.89 -2.40
C PRO A 166 13.08 -6.14 -1.05
N ARG A 167 12.76 -5.11 -0.28
CA ARG A 167 12.03 -5.21 1.00
C ARG A 167 10.53 -4.93 0.86
N HIS A 168 10.01 -4.78 -0.37
CA HIS A 168 8.59 -4.58 -0.58
C HIS A 168 7.82 -5.88 -0.33
N TYR A 169 7.12 -5.95 0.81
CA TYR A 169 6.47 -7.18 1.26
C TYR A 169 5.44 -7.72 0.24
N ASN A 170 4.66 -6.86 -0.42
CA ASN A 170 3.72 -7.30 -1.45
C ASN A 170 4.40 -7.98 -2.64
N THR A 171 5.59 -7.52 -3.03
CA THR A 171 6.38 -8.16 -4.10
C THR A 171 6.80 -9.56 -3.70
N LEU A 172 7.33 -9.73 -2.48
CA LEU A 172 7.74 -11.04 -1.97
C LEU A 172 6.56 -12.02 -1.88
N ILE A 173 5.39 -11.54 -1.41
CA ILE A 173 4.15 -12.33 -1.38
C ILE A 173 3.73 -12.75 -2.79
N THR A 174 3.73 -11.83 -3.75
CA THR A 174 3.34 -12.12 -5.14
C THR A 174 4.29 -13.12 -5.79
N MET A 175 5.60 -12.99 -5.55
CA MET A 175 6.59 -13.95 -6.03
C MET A 175 6.38 -15.35 -5.41
N GLY A 176 6.18 -15.44 -4.09
CA GLY A 176 5.89 -16.71 -3.41
C GLY A 176 4.66 -17.39 -3.99
N LYS A 177 3.54 -16.68 -4.09
CA LYS A 177 2.30 -17.20 -4.69
C LYS A 177 2.47 -17.65 -6.13
N SER A 178 3.30 -16.96 -6.93
CA SER A 178 3.61 -17.38 -8.30
C SER A 178 4.35 -18.72 -8.34
N LEU A 179 5.26 -18.96 -7.39
CA LEU A 179 5.97 -20.24 -7.27
C LEU A 179 5.01 -21.36 -6.84
N ASP A 180 4.15 -21.12 -5.86
CA ASP A 180 3.19 -22.11 -5.37
C ASP A 180 2.22 -22.55 -6.48
N ILE A 181 1.77 -21.60 -7.31
CA ILE A 181 0.92 -21.91 -8.48
C ILE A 181 1.70 -22.71 -9.55
N ALA A 182 2.97 -22.37 -9.79
CA ALA A 182 3.80 -23.14 -10.72
C ALA A 182 3.99 -24.59 -10.24
N ILE A 183 4.20 -24.80 -8.95
CA ILE A 183 4.25 -26.12 -8.32
C ILE A 183 2.94 -26.88 -8.55
N GLY A 184 1.79 -26.27 -8.21
CA GLY A 184 0.48 -26.88 -8.38
C GLY A 184 0.23 -27.36 -9.81
N ARG A 185 0.47 -26.49 -10.80
CA ARG A 185 0.32 -26.81 -12.24
C ARG A 185 1.24 -27.95 -12.69
N TYR A 186 2.48 -27.95 -12.20
CA TYR A 186 3.41 -29.01 -12.54
C TYR A 186 2.95 -30.36 -11.96
N LEU A 187 2.54 -30.39 -10.69
CA LEU A 187 2.02 -31.59 -10.05
C LEU A 187 0.78 -32.13 -10.77
N GLU A 188 -0.16 -31.26 -11.14
CA GLU A 188 -1.34 -31.63 -11.93
C GLU A 188 -0.94 -32.25 -13.29
N SER A 189 0.00 -31.64 -14.02
CA SER A 189 0.42 -32.08 -15.34
C SER A 189 1.20 -33.38 -15.33
N THR A 190 1.85 -33.74 -14.21
CA THR A 190 2.74 -34.91 -14.07
C THR A 190 2.12 -36.03 -13.24
N GLY A 191 0.85 -35.89 -12.80
CA GLY A 191 0.21 -36.88 -11.93
C GLY A 191 0.79 -36.91 -10.50
N GLY A 192 1.25 -35.79 -9.99
CA GLY A 192 1.77 -35.65 -8.62
C GLY A 192 3.28 -35.92 -8.48
N LYS A 193 4.04 -35.85 -9.57
CA LYS A 193 5.48 -36.12 -9.53
C LYS A 193 6.25 -35.03 -8.80
N VAL A 194 6.90 -35.39 -7.72
CA VAL A 194 7.84 -34.50 -6.99
C VAL A 194 9.27 -34.83 -7.45
N ASP A 195 9.91 -33.91 -8.12
CA ASP A 195 11.28 -34.02 -8.60
C ASP A 195 12.12 -32.78 -8.25
N GLU A 196 13.37 -32.69 -8.73
CA GLU A 196 14.28 -31.58 -8.45
C GLU A 196 13.70 -30.22 -8.83
N TYR A 197 12.85 -30.16 -9.86
CA TYR A 197 12.20 -28.92 -10.25
C TYR A 197 11.23 -28.41 -9.15
N VAL A 198 10.32 -29.27 -8.68
CA VAL A 198 9.41 -28.97 -7.58
C VAL A 198 10.17 -28.56 -6.33
N LEU A 199 11.16 -29.38 -5.92
CA LEU A 199 11.98 -29.10 -4.73
C LEU A 199 12.72 -27.74 -4.84
N SER A 200 13.16 -27.36 -6.03
CA SER A 200 13.81 -26.08 -6.26
C SER A 200 12.86 -24.88 -6.11
N LEU A 201 11.60 -25.03 -6.54
CA LEU A 201 10.56 -23.98 -6.39
C LEU A 201 10.09 -23.86 -4.94
N GLU A 202 9.87 -24.99 -4.25
CA GLU A 202 9.54 -25.03 -2.82
C GLU A 202 10.62 -24.33 -1.98
N LYS A 203 11.89 -24.64 -2.26
CA LYS A 203 13.00 -23.97 -1.58
C LYS A 203 12.96 -22.46 -1.77
N LYS A 204 12.75 -21.97 -2.99
CA LYS A 204 12.65 -20.53 -3.28
C LYS A 204 11.44 -19.89 -2.60
N SER A 205 10.26 -20.55 -2.62
CA SER A 205 9.06 -20.05 -1.93
C SER A 205 9.31 -19.90 -0.44
N LYS A 206 9.94 -20.92 0.17
CA LYS A 206 10.33 -20.88 1.59
C LYS A 206 11.32 -19.76 1.89
N GLU A 207 12.35 -19.55 1.08
CA GLU A 207 13.33 -18.48 1.24
C GLU A 207 12.66 -17.09 1.21
N LEU A 208 11.70 -16.85 0.31
CA LEU A 208 10.92 -15.60 0.26
C LEU A 208 10.08 -15.40 1.52
N TYR A 209 9.44 -16.44 2.00
CA TYR A 209 8.65 -16.39 3.23
C TYR A 209 9.54 -16.13 4.47
N GLU A 210 10.68 -16.80 4.57
CA GLU A 210 11.67 -16.56 5.63
C GLU A 210 12.20 -15.12 5.59
N GLN A 211 12.39 -14.54 4.39
CA GLN A 211 12.76 -13.14 4.23
C GLN A 211 11.66 -12.20 4.75
N LEU A 212 10.39 -12.46 4.45
CA LEU A 212 9.25 -11.68 4.97
C LEU A 212 9.25 -11.68 6.51
N LEU A 213 9.35 -12.85 7.14
CA LEU A 213 9.38 -12.98 8.60
C LEU A 213 10.62 -12.30 9.20
N ALA A 214 11.78 -12.42 8.53
CA ALA A 214 13.02 -11.76 8.93
C ALA A 214 12.93 -10.24 8.90
N MET A 215 12.09 -9.67 8.04
CA MET A 215 11.84 -8.24 7.98
C MET A 215 10.84 -7.75 9.05
N GLY A 216 10.13 -8.63 9.73
CA GLY A 216 9.08 -8.29 10.69
C GLY A 216 7.68 -8.18 10.07
N TRP A 217 7.51 -8.64 8.82
CA TRP A 217 6.18 -8.80 8.26
C TRP A 217 5.42 -9.91 9.00
N GLU A 218 4.14 -9.69 9.23
CA GLU A 218 3.24 -10.65 9.85
C GLU A 218 2.04 -10.89 8.94
N GLN A 219 1.58 -12.14 8.90
CA GLN A 219 0.36 -12.47 8.21
C GLN A 219 -0.84 -12.00 9.04
N LEU A 220 -1.65 -11.14 8.45
CA LEU A 220 -2.85 -10.60 9.09
C LEU A 220 -3.96 -11.64 9.05
N GLY A 221 -4.39 -12.07 10.23
CA GLY A 221 -5.52 -13.00 10.40
C GLY A 221 -6.84 -12.28 10.68
N GLU A 222 -7.93 -13.03 10.80
CA GLU A 222 -9.28 -12.51 11.05
C GLU A 222 -9.34 -11.66 12.34
N GLU A 223 -8.72 -12.13 13.42
CA GLU A 223 -8.65 -11.41 14.70
C GLU A 223 -7.99 -10.01 14.57
N TYR A 224 -7.01 -9.86 13.67
CA TYR A 224 -6.40 -8.56 13.40
C TYR A 224 -7.41 -7.59 12.79
N PHE A 225 -8.18 -8.03 11.80
CA PHE A 225 -9.20 -7.19 11.17
C PHE A 225 -10.32 -6.81 12.14
N GLU A 226 -10.76 -7.72 13.02
CA GLU A 226 -11.71 -7.40 14.07
C GLU A 226 -11.18 -6.33 15.06
N ARG A 227 -9.89 -6.39 15.43
CA ARG A 227 -9.27 -5.33 16.26
C ARG A 227 -9.18 -4.01 15.52
N LEU A 228 -8.80 -4.04 14.24
CA LEU A 228 -8.69 -2.85 13.41
C LEU A 228 -10.06 -2.16 13.24
N ASP A 229 -11.12 -2.93 13.02
CA ASP A 229 -12.48 -2.40 12.91
C ASP A 229 -12.93 -1.72 14.21
N ARG A 230 -12.65 -2.32 15.37
CA ARG A 230 -12.92 -1.67 16.67
C ARG A 230 -12.17 -0.35 16.82
N LYS A 231 -10.87 -0.31 16.48
CA LYS A 231 -10.07 0.93 16.52
C LYS A 231 -10.63 2.00 15.56
N ASN A 232 -11.10 1.61 14.38
CA ASN A 232 -11.73 2.52 13.43
C ASN A 232 -13.02 3.13 13.98
N GLU A 233 -13.88 2.34 14.62
CA GLU A 233 -15.12 2.83 15.24
C GLU A 233 -14.84 3.75 16.43
N GLU A 234 -13.85 3.43 17.25
CA GLU A 234 -13.41 4.31 18.36
C GLU A 234 -12.86 5.63 17.84
N ALA A 235 -11.99 5.61 16.83
CA ALA A 235 -11.44 6.81 16.21
C ALA A 235 -12.54 7.69 15.59
N LYS A 236 -13.54 7.08 14.96
CA LYS A 236 -14.69 7.79 14.39
C LYS A 236 -15.50 8.52 15.49
N LYS A 237 -15.77 7.86 16.61
CA LYS A 237 -16.46 8.48 17.75
C LYS A 237 -15.68 9.67 18.30
N ILE A 238 -14.38 9.53 18.51
CA ILE A 238 -13.53 10.62 18.98
C ILE A 238 -13.56 11.80 18.00
N LEU A 239 -13.50 11.55 16.70
CA LEU A 239 -13.59 12.59 15.67
C LEU A 239 -14.93 13.32 15.68
N GLU A 240 -16.04 12.61 15.86
CA GLU A 240 -17.38 13.20 15.97
C GLU A 240 -17.50 14.06 17.22
N GLU A 241 -16.94 13.63 18.36
CA GLU A 241 -17.00 14.35 19.63
C GLU A 241 -16.06 15.58 19.68
N THR A 242 -14.87 15.48 19.10
CA THR A 242 -13.84 16.53 19.21
C THR A 242 -13.78 17.48 18.01
N GLY A 243 -14.48 17.17 16.94
CA GLY A 243 -14.42 17.90 15.67
C GLY A 243 -13.13 17.71 14.88
N GLY A 244 -12.17 16.90 15.40
CA GLY A 244 -10.88 16.57 14.79
C GLY A 244 -10.01 17.77 14.35
N ILE A 245 -8.73 17.54 14.14
CA ILE A 245 -7.86 18.50 13.45
C ILE A 245 -8.03 18.27 11.95
N LYS A 246 -8.85 19.09 11.31
CA LYS A 246 -9.04 19.02 9.84
C LYS A 246 -7.90 19.74 9.12
N LEU A 247 -7.51 19.17 7.97
CA LEU A 247 -6.59 19.79 7.01
C LEU A 247 -7.19 21.08 6.43
#